data_246ce7470aa6b7c87940652a0940a728
#
_entry.id   246ce7470aa6b7c87940652a0940a728
#
_cell.length_a   1.000
_cell.length_b   1.000
_cell.length_c   1.000
_cell.angle_alpha   90.00
_cell.angle_beta   90.00
_cell.angle_gamma   90.00
#
_symmetry.space_group_name_H-M   'P 1'
#
loop_
_entity.id
_entity.type
_entity.pdbx_description
1 polymer ?
#
loop_
_entity_poly.entity_id
_entity_poly.type
_entity_poly.pdbx_seq_one_letter_code
_entity_poly.pdbx_strand_id
1 'polypeptide(L)'
;MNKAVTTNEATASSDLIATPRVSDYTGILPSQKIREMLNGNEIKTLMNLDPDQVQPASIDLRLGAYAYPVDTSFLPGKGMKVLDKMKQLDDRYADFKIDLGKGAVLEKGRVYVIPLLEAINLRSDVAAFANPKSSTGRLDILTRLIADYATSFDQVSEGYKGELYIEVAPRSFSVVVKTSTRLNQLRFRRTRGEGAKPITAPEWKKLLADGQIVDSSDHGTNTRSIKTGVLPFTVDLVGSGKVGNIIGYRAKKHAKRIDLEKRDYDPLDFWEPIFFTKHVH
;
A
#
# COMPACT_ATOMS: atom_id res chain seq x y z
N MET A 1 -73.38 30.24 22.96
CA MET A 1 -73.17 28.92 22.36
C MET A 1 -71.89 28.97 21.52
N ASN A 2 -70.75 28.66 22.13
CA ASN A 2 -69.47 28.61 21.45
C ASN A 2 -69.00 27.16 21.44
N LYS A 3 -68.88 26.59 20.23
CA LYS A 3 -68.27 25.27 20.03
C LYS A 3 -66.78 25.43 19.96
N ALA A 4 -66.07 24.77 20.87
CA ALA A 4 -64.62 24.61 20.82
C ALA A 4 -64.27 23.59 19.75
N VAL A 5 -63.32 23.97 18.88
CA VAL A 5 -62.70 23.07 17.89
C VAL A 5 -61.43 22.52 18.54
N THR A 6 -61.43 21.22 18.80
CA THR A 6 -60.23 20.49 19.26
C THR A 6 -59.38 20.12 18.04
N THR A 7 -58.21 20.70 17.94
CA THR A 7 -57.14 20.31 17.00
C THR A 7 -56.34 19.17 17.60
N ASN A 8 -56.43 17.98 17.01
CA ASN A 8 -55.53 16.86 17.28
C ASN A 8 -54.15 17.13 16.60
N GLU A 9 -53.15 17.44 17.38
CA GLU A 9 -51.77 17.37 16.94
C GLU A 9 -51.29 15.92 16.99
N ALA A 10 -51.11 15.36 15.81
CA ALA A 10 -50.44 14.06 15.62
C ALA A 10 -48.96 14.28 15.75
N THR A 11 -48.37 13.88 16.88
CA THR A 11 -46.94 13.77 17.08
C THR A 11 -46.38 12.69 16.13
N ALA A 12 -45.78 13.12 15.04
CA ALA A 12 -44.95 12.25 14.21
C ALA A 12 -43.68 11.95 14.99
N SER A 13 -43.60 10.74 15.53
CA SER A 13 -42.35 10.14 16.03
C SER A 13 -41.42 9.96 14.82
N SER A 14 -40.41 10.85 14.71
CA SER A 14 -39.29 10.63 13.81
C SER A 14 -38.41 9.54 14.39
N ASP A 15 -38.63 8.32 13.99
CA ASP A 15 -37.65 7.24 14.15
C ASP A 15 -36.39 7.64 13.41
N LEU A 16 -35.48 8.30 14.13
CA LEU A 16 -34.10 8.48 13.70
C LEU A 16 -33.50 7.08 13.57
N ILE A 17 -33.50 6.55 12.36
CA ILE A 17 -32.69 5.38 12.02
C ILE A 17 -31.26 5.75 12.43
N ALA A 18 -30.81 5.23 13.56
CA ALA A 18 -29.46 5.41 14.04
C ALA A 18 -28.53 4.84 12.96
N THR A 19 -27.85 5.72 12.23
CA THR A 19 -26.80 5.31 11.30
C THR A 19 -25.79 4.50 12.10
N PRO A 20 -25.52 3.23 11.74
CA PRO A 20 -24.62 2.38 12.49
C PRO A 20 -23.25 3.08 12.60
N ARG A 21 -22.74 3.16 13.80
CA ARG A 21 -21.43 3.77 14.04
C ARG A 21 -20.39 2.97 13.26
N VAL A 22 -19.62 3.63 12.38
CA VAL A 22 -18.54 3.04 11.56
C VAL A 22 -17.55 2.23 12.42
N SER A 23 -17.56 2.43 13.75
CA SER A 23 -16.76 1.70 14.73
C SER A 23 -17.09 0.20 14.86
N ASP A 24 -18.26 -0.24 14.39
CA ASP A 24 -18.78 -1.58 14.70
C ASP A 24 -18.55 -2.59 13.56
N TYR A 25 -17.96 -2.16 12.45
CA TYR A 25 -17.75 -3.02 11.28
C TYR A 25 -16.31 -3.55 11.16
N THR A 26 -16.19 -4.81 10.80
CA THR A 26 -14.94 -5.43 10.34
C THR A 26 -14.61 -4.94 8.94
N GLY A 27 -13.34 -4.78 8.61
CA GLY A 27 -12.90 -4.42 7.27
C GLY A 27 -11.80 -3.36 7.27
N ILE A 28 -11.51 -2.86 6.09
CA ILE A 28 -10.49 -1.84 5.87
C ILE A 28 -10.97 -0.50 6.44
N LEU A 29 -10.12 0.15 7.22
CA LEU A 29 -10.43 1.45 7.82
C LEU A 29 -10.27 2.57 6.80
N PRO A 30 -11.29 3.44 6.64
CA PRO A 30 -11.23 4.59 5.75
C PRO A 30 -10.40 5.74 6.37
N SER A 31 -10.08 6.75 5.55
CA SER A 31 -9.25 7.90 5.95
C SER A 31 -9.72 8.61 7.20
N GLN A 32 -11.05 8.69 7.43
CA GLN A 32 -11.61 9.29 8.66
C GLN A 32 -11.12 8.55 9.91
N LYS A 33 -11.13 7.21 9.86
CA LYS A 33 -10.65 6.38 10.98
C LYS A 33 -9.13 6.44 11.14
N ILE A 34 -8.39 6.54 10.04
CA ILE A 34 -6.93 6.74 10.09
C ILE A 34 -6.62 8.09 10.77
N ARG A 35 -7.38 9.15 10.50
CA ARG A 35 -7.22 10.45 11.19
C ARG A 35 -7.59 10.37 12.67
N GLU A 36 -8.62 9.62 13.05
CA GLU A 36 -8.92 9.34 14.46
C GLU A 36 -7.77 8.59 15.15
N MET A 37 -7.16 7.60 14.49
CA MET A 37 -6.00 6.86 15.01
C MET A 37 -4.77 7.78 15.22
N LEU A 38 -4.55 8.75 14.32
CA LEU A 38 -3.51 9.76 14.48
C LEU A 38 -3.78 10.64 15.70
N ASN A 39 -5.00 11.15 15.84
CA ASN A 39 -5.41 11.99 16.99
C ASN A 39 -5.37 11.21 18.31
N GLY A 40 -5.64 9.90 18.26
CA GLY A 40 -5.61 9.00 19.42
C GLY A 40 -4.22 8.42 19.73
N ASN A 41 -3.15 8.86 19.05
CA ASN A 41 -1.80 8.31 19.20
C ASN A 41 -1.68 6.81 18.93
N GLU A 42 -2.61 6.23 18.18
CA GLU A 42 -2.46 4.86 17.63
C GLU A 42 -1.45 4.82 16.46
N ILE A 43 -1.32 5.94 15.75
CA ILE A 43 -0.26 6.19 14.77
C ILE A 43 0.54 7.39 15.30
N LYS A 44 1.83 7.18 15.55
CA LYS A 44 2.76 8.22 15.99
C LYS A 44 3.67 8.62 14.85
N THR A 45 4.03 9.86 14.78
CA THR A 45 4.96 10.38 13.77
C THR A 45 6.04 11.22 14.41
N LEU A 46 7.27 11.08 13.94
CA LEU A 46 8.40 11.89 14.40
C LEU A 46 8.42 13.31 13.81
N MET A 47 7.69 13.53 12.74
CA MET A 47 7.57 14.82 12.04
C MET A 47 6.10 15.09 11.72
N ASN A 48 5.74 16.35 11.54
CA ASN A 48 4.40 16.74 11.11
C ASN A 48 3.98 15.95 9.85
N LEU A 49 2.69 15.59 9.80
CA LEU A 49 2.12 14.92 8.64
C LEU A 49 2.11 15.84 7.41
N ASP A 50 2.42 15.26 6.26
CA ASP A 50 2.17 15.92 5.00
C ASP A 50 0.66 15.95 4.69
N PRO A 51 0.11 17.00 4.06
CA PRO A 51 -1.32 17.13 3.80
C PRO A 51 -1.93 15.96 3.02
N ASP A 52 -1.16 15.35 2.15
CA ASP A 52 -1.55 14.25 1.25
C ASP A 52 -1.06 12.87 1.71
N GLN A 53 -0.57 12.75 2.96
CA GLN A 53 -0.03 11.48 3.47
C GLN A 53 -1.13 10.48 3.78
N VAL A 54 -2.30 10.95 4.26
CA VAL A 54 -3.47 10.10 4.51
C VAL A 54 -4.28 9.98 3.23
N GLN A 55 -4.34 8.78 2.70
CA GLN A 55 -5.06 8.39 1.49
C GLN A 55 -6.47 7.85 1.85
N PRO A 56 -7.40 7.62 0.91
CA PRO A 56 -8.78 7.19 1.21
C PRO A 56 -8.89 5.96 2.12
N ALA A 57 -7.95 5.01 2.04
CA ALA A 57 -7.96 3.76 2.83
C ALA A 57 -6.55 3.30 3.24
N SER A 58 -5.59 4.21 3.31
CA SER A 58 -4.20 3.94 3.72
C SER A 58 -3.51 5.20 4.21
N ILE A 59 -2.35 5.03 4.83
CA ILE A 59 -1.39 6.10 5.09
C ILE A 59 -0.08 5.77 4.40
N ASP A 60 0.53 6.76 3.75
CA ASP A 60 1.87 6.62 3.18
C ASP A 60 2.90 6.65 4.31
N LEU A 61 3.86 5.72 4.27
CA LEU A 61 4.94 5.64 5.25
C LEU A 61 6.17 6.37 4.72
N ARG A 62 6.84 7.13 5.60
CA ARG A 62 7.98 7.99 5.27
C ARG A 62 9.29 7.39 5.74
N LEU A 63 10.32 7.46 4.90
CA LEU A 63 11.67 7.05 5.28
C LEU A 63 12.23 7.94 6.40
N GLY A 64 12.89 7.33 7.37
CA GLY A 64 13.65 8.01 8.42
C GLY A 64 14.95 8.59 7.93
N ALA A 65 15.82 8.95 8.88
CA ALA A 65 17.04 9.70 8.61
C ALA A 65 18.18 8.85 8.02
N TYR A 66 18.17 7.54 8.22
CA TYR A 66 19.30 6.67 7.87
C TYR A 66 18.85 5.42 7.14
N ALA A 67 19.60 5.03 6.11
CA ALA A 67 19.49 3.74 5.45
C ALA A 67 20.68 2.85 5.85
N TYR A 68 20.40 1.59 6.16
CA TYR A 68 21.41 0.60 6.54
C TYR A 68 21.53 -0.43 5.42
N PRO A 69 22.67 -0.47 4.69
CA PRO A 69 22.94 -1.55 3.74
C PRO A 69 22.98 -2.88 4.48
N VAL A 70 22.38 -3.92 3.90
CA VAL A 70 22.42 -5.29 4.42
C VAL A 70 22.76 -6.26 3.29
N ASP A 71 23.48 -7.32 3.61
CA ASP A 71 23.90 -8.31 2.60
C ASP A 71 22.75 -9.20 2.15
N THR A 72 21.78 -9.41 3.04
CA THR A 72 20.64 -10.28 2.76
C THR A 72 19.36 -9.78 3.41
N SER A 73 18.26 -10.16 2.82
CA SER A 73 16.93 -9.96 3.40
C SER A 73 16.74 -10.83 4.64
N PHE A 74 16.07 -10.31 5.66
CA PHE A 74 15.79 -11.05 6.89
C PHE A 74 14.46 -10.65 7.52
N LEU A 75 13.98 -11.52 8.40
CA LEU A 75 12.92 -11.23 9.37
C LEU A 75 13.47 -11.39 10.80
N PRO A 76 13.08 -10.53 11.75
CA PRO A 76 13.61 -10.59 13.11
C PRO A 76 13.22 -11.88 13.83
N GLY A 77 12.01 -12.41 13.56
CA GLY A 77 11.44 -13.57 14.27
C GLY A 77 10.79 -13.20 15.61
N LYS A 78 10.03 -14.11 16.18
CA LYS A 78 9.14 -13.87 17.34
C LYS A 78 9.79 -13.32 18.61
N GLY A 79 11.07 -13.39 18.77
CA GLY A 79 11.75 -13.00 20.03
C GLY A 79 12.64 -11.76 19.90
N MET A 80 12.71 -11.13 18.74
CA MET A 80 13.75 -10.15 18.46
C MET A 80 13.21 -8.90 17.77
N LYS A 81 13.82 -7.75 18.06
CA LYS A 81 13.60 -6.50 17.34
C LYS A 81 14.43 -6.47 16.05
N VAL A 82 14.01 -5.64 15.09
CA VAL A 82 14.71 -5.48 13.81
C VAL A 82 16.16 -5.03 14.01
N LEU A 83 16.41 -4.02 14.84
CA LEU A 83 17.75 -3.51 15.10
C LEU A 83 18.63 -4.53 15.80
N ASP A 84 18.08 -5.31 16.74
CA ASP A 84 18.82 -6.37 17.44
C ASP A 84 19.20 -7.48 16.44
N LYS A 85 18.30 -7.80 15.51
CA LYS A 85 18.59 -8.76 14.45
C LYS A 85 19.67 -8.26 13.50
N MET A 86 19.65 -6.99 13.12
CA MET A 86 20.71 -6.38 12.32
C MET A 86 22.06 -6.47 13.01
N LYS A 87 22.11 -6.14 14.30
CA LYS A 87 23.32 -6.26 15.11
C LYS A 87 23.81 -7.71 15.24
N GLN A 88 22.89 -8.66 15.28
CA GLN A 88 23.24 -10.09 15.31
C GLN A 88 23.87 -10.56 13.99
N LEU A 89 23.39 -10.00 12.84
CA LEU A 89 23.89 -10.36 11.50
C LEU A 89 25.23 -9.70 11.19
N ASP A 90 25.40 -8.44 11.55
CA ASP A 90 26.65 -7.69 11.47
C ASP A 90 26.68 -6.67 12.62
N ASP A 91 27.61 -6.82 13.56
CA ASP A 91 27.78 -5.93 14.71
C ASP A 91 28.21 -4.51 14.32
N ARG A 92 28.75 -4.35 13.12
CA ARG A 92 29.18 -3.07 12.53
C ARG A 92 28.15 -2.42 11.62
N TYR A 93 26.92 -2.96 11.52
CA TYR A 93 25.92 -2.44 10.58
C TYR A 93 25.70 -0.93 10.71
N ALA A 94 25.84 -0.39 11.91
CA ALA A 94 25.67 1.04 12.17
C ALA A 94 26.78 1.92 11.61
N ASP A 95 27.99 1.36 11.35
CA ASP A 95 29.13 2.08 10.78
C ASP A 95 28.90 2.40 9.30
N PHE A 96 28.10 1.60 8.63
CA PHE A 96 27.79 1.73 7.20
C PHE A 96 26.49 2.50 6.92
N LYS A 97 25.88 3.11 7.94
CA LYS A 97 24.65 3.88 7.76
C LYS A 97 24.83 5.04 6.78
N ILE A 98 23.87 5.21 5.91
CA ILE A 98 23.81 6.27 4.92
C ILE A 98 22.83 7.33 5.41
N ASP A 99 23.29 8.59 5.50
CA ASP A 99 22.44 9.72 5.87
C ASP A 99 21.55 10.13 4.69
N LEU A 100 20.24 10.13 4.92
CA LEU A 100 19.22 10.51 3.95
C LEU A 100 18.81 12.00 4.04
N GLY A 101 19.33 12.76 4.98
CA GLY A 101 18.91 14.13 5.24
C GLY A 101 19.02 15.07 4.02
N LYS A 102 20.10 14.97 3.27
CA LYS A 102 20.34 15.75 2.03
C LYS A 102 20.05 14.96 0.75
N GLY A 103 19.55 13.75 0.88
CA GLY A 103 19.36 12.81 -0.20
C GLY A 103 20.58 11.92 -0.43
N ALA A 104 20.33 10.64 -0.65
CA ALA A 104 21.36 9.64 -0.90
C ALA A 104 20.92 8.65 -1.99
N VAL A 105 21.90 8.01 -2.60
CA VAL A 105 21.68 6.99 -3.62
C VAL A 105 21.47 5.63 -2.98
N LEU A 106 20.36 5.00 -3.27
CA LEU A 106 20.17 3.57 -3.10
C LEU A 106 20.55 2.88 -4.41
N GLU A 107 21.60 2.09 -4.37
CA GLU A 107 22.16 1.47 -5.56
C GLU A 107 21.31 0.28 -6.02
N LYS A 108 21.18 0.14 -7.32
CA LYS A 108 20.58 -1.04 -7.95
C LYS A 108 21.26 -2.32 -7.48
N GLY A 109 20.45 -3.31 -7.12
CA GLY A 109 20.91 -4.65 -6.72
C GLY A 109 21.34 -4.77 -5.28
N ARG A 110 21.33 -3.69 -4.50
CA ARG A 110 21.59 -3.72 -3.06
C ARG A 110 20.29 -3.71 -2.25
N VAL A 111 20.38 -4.18 -1.03
CA VAL A 111 19.29 -4.21 -0.06
C VAL A 111 19.58 -3.26 1.08
N TYR A 112 18.58 -2.50 1.47
CA TYR A 112 18.67 -1.53 2.55
C TYR A 112 17.54 -1.74 3.55
N VAL A 113 17.81 -1.63 4.84
CA VAL A 113 16.79 -1.51 5.88
C VAL A 113 16.75 -0.08 6.37
N ILE A 114 15.57 0.53 6.40
CA ILE A 114 15.39 1.94 6.76
C ILE A 114 14.31 2.02 7.83
N PRO A 115 14.58 2.56 9.02
CA PRO A 115 13.55 2.92 9.98
C PRO A 115 12.57 3.92 9.36
N LEU A 116 11.30 3.82 9.69
CA LEU A 116 10.28 4.75 9.22
C LEU A 116 10.05 5.87 10.25
N LEU A 117 9.48 6.99 9.80
CA LEU A 117 9.10 8.09 10.69
C LEU A 117 7.83 7.78 11.47
N GLU A 118 7.03 6.82 11.01
CA GLU A 118 5.82 6.36 11.64
C GLU A 118 6.11 5.16 12.55
N ALA A 119 5.58 5.24 13.78
CA ALA A 119 5.46 4.12 14.71
C ALA A 119 3.98 3.91 15.04
N ILE A 120 3.61 2.72 15.45
CA ILE A 120 2.21 2.38 15.70
C ILE A 120 1.99 1.78 17.08
N ASN A 121 0.77 1.99 17.61
CA ASN A 121 0.29 1.49 18.87
C ASN A 121 -1.15 1.00 18.67
N LEU A 122 -1.30 -0.12 17.98
CA LEU A 122 -2.61 -0.64 17.57
C LEU A 122 -3.39 -1.19 18.76
N ARG A 123 -4.72 -1.06 18.68
CA ARG A 123 -5.64 -1.78 19.55
C ARG A 123 -5.65 -3.27 19.20
N SER A 124 -6.12 -4.10 20.14
CA SER A 124 -6.16 -5.55 20.00
C SER A 124 -7.13 -6.08 18.92
N ASP A 125 -7.95 -5.20 18.34
CA ASP A 125 -8.91 -5.51 17.28
C ASP A 125 -8.50 -4.92 15.91
N VAL A 126 -7.29 -4.36 15.80
CA VAL A 126 -6.78 -3.75 14.59
C VAL A 126 -5.46 -4.39 14.21
N ALA A 127 -5.38 -4.89 12.99
CA ALA A 127 -4.17 -5.31 12.31
C ALA A 127 -3.86 -4.34 11.16
N ALA A 128 -2.64 -4.42 10.61
CA ALA A 128 -2.32 -3.65 9.42
C ALA A 128 -1.51 -4.49 8.42
N PHE A 129 -1.55 -4.06 7.16
CA PHE A 129 -0.74 -4.64 6.10
C PHE A 129 -0.23 -3.55 5.16
N ALA A 130 0.98 -3.76 4.68
CA ALA A 130 1.66 -2.82 3.82
C ALA A 130 1.71 -3.30 2.37
N ASN A 131 1.84 -2.32 1.48
CA ASN A 131 2.13 -2.57 0.07
C ASN A 131 3.03 -1.46 -0.47
N PRO A 132 3.87 -1.73 -1.47
CA PRO A 132 4.55 -0.66 -2.20
C PRO A 132 3.53 0.32 -2.78
N LYS A 133 3.88 1.60 -2.84
CA LYS A 133 3.11 2.54 -3.64
C LYS A 133 3.20 2.13 -5.11
N SER A 134 2.16 2.37 -5.90
CA SER A 134 2.16 2.02 -7.32
C SER A 134 3.29 2.72 -8.11
N SER A 135 3.65 3.96 -7.72
CA SER A 135 4.80 4.67 -8.28
C SER A 135 6.13 3.95 -7.99
N THR A 136 6.29 3.38 -6.81
CA THR A 136 7.45 2.59 -6.39
C THR A 136 7.56 1.30 -7.21
N GLY A 137 6.44 0.58 -7.34
CA GLY A 137 6.39 -0.66 -8.12
C GLY A 137 6.67 -0.44 -9.62
N ARG A 138 6.20 0.67 -10.20
CA ARG A 138 6.48 1.01 -11.62
C ARG A 138 7.96 1.27 -11.92
N LEU A 139 8.75 1.61 -10.91
CA LEU A 139 10.20 1.79 -11.04
C LEU A 139 10.99 0.52 -10.67
N ASP A 140 10.30 -0.58 -10.45
CA ASP A 140 10.89 -1.87 -10.04
C ASP A 140 11.74 -1.73 -8.76
N ILE A 141 11.21 -0.98 -7.79
CA ILE A 141 11.78 -0.88 -6.45
C ILE A 141 11.00 -1.84 -5.56
N LEU A 142 11.62 -2.96 -5.18
CA LEU A 142 11.04 -3.87 -4.20
C LEU A 142 11.06 -3.20 -2.82
N THR A 143 9.91 -3.13 -2.17
CA THR A 143 9.80 -2.69 -0.79
C THR A 143 8.99 -3.68 0.03
N ARG A 144 9.43 -3.95 1.27
CA ARG A 144 8.74 -4.81 2.22
C ARG A 144 8.76 -4.19 3.62
N LEU A 145 7.61 -4.12 4.26
CA LEU A 145 7.54 -3.65 5.63
C LEU A 145 8.05 -4.73 6.58
N ILE A 146 8.81 -4.32 7.59
CA ILE A 146 9.25 -5.16 8.70
C ILE A 146 8.81 -4.51 10.01
N ALA A 147 8.14 -5.25 10.87
CA ALA A 147 7.84 -4.86 12.25
C ALA A 147 8.76 -5.62 13.21
N ASP A 148 8.95 -5.11 14.42
CA ASP A 148 9.61 -5.87 15.46
C ASP A 148 8.86 -7.18 15.72
N TYR A 149 9.57 -8.26 16.01
CA TYR A 149 9.04 -9.61 16.28
C TYR A 149 8.30 -10.26 15.10
N ALA A 150 8.37 -9.67 13.90
CA ALA A 150 7.65 -10.18 12.73
C ALA A 150 8.23 -11.50 12.21
N THR A 151 7.32 -12.37 11.76
CA THR A 151 7.62 -13.64 11.07
C THR A 151 7.18 -13.63 9.61
N SER A 152 6.61 -12.52 9.15
CA SER A 152 6.23 -12.28 7.76
C SER A 152 6.44 -10.81 7.41
N PHE A 153 6.79 -10.55 6.16
CA PHE A 153 6.83 -9.19 5.62
C PHE A 153 5.43 -8.63 5.42
N ASP A 154 5.34 -7.30 5.39
CA ASP A 154 4.14 -6.54 5.02
C ASP A 154 2.93 -6.77 5.93
N GLN A 155 3.12 -7.36 7.09
CA GLN A 155 2.06 -7.61 8.05
C GLN A 155 2.42 -7.05 9.42
N VAL A 156 1.42 -6.45 10.05
CA VAL A 156 1.48 -5.96 11.42
C VAL A 156 0.33 -6.59 12.20
N SER A 157 0.68 -7.37 13.22
CA SER A 157 -0.28 -8.12 14.03
C SER A 157 -1.21 -7.19 14.82
N GLU A 158 -2.35 -7.72 15.21
CA GLU A 158 -3.27 -7.06 16.12
C GLU A 158 -2.56 -6.67 17.42
N GLY A 159 -2.87 -5.45 17.89
CA GLY A 159 -2.31 -4.94 19.14
C GLY A 159 -0.80 -4.66 19.10
N TYR A 160 -0.17 -4.68 17.95
CA TYR A 160 1.26 -4.37 17.82
C TYR A 160 1.55 -2.94 18.30
N LYS A 161 2.65 -2.79 19.03
CA LYS A 161 3.17 -1.52 19.53
C LYS A 161 4.66 -1.46 19.30
N GLY A 162 5.09 -0.54 18.44
CA GLY A 162 6.51 -0.42 18.11
C GLY A 162 6.80 0.38 16.86
N GLU A 163 8.08 0.40 16.56
CA GLU A 163 8.64 1.01 15.37
C GLU A 163 8.34 0.18 14.12
N LEU A 164 8.39 0.84 12.98
CA LEU A 164 8.27 0.22 11.67
C LEU A 164 9.54 0.43 10.86
N TYR A 165 9.88 -0.54 10.06
CA TYR A 165 11.03 -0.52 9.18
C TYR A 165 10.60 -0.92 7.77
N ILE A 166 11.36 -0.48 6.79
CA ILE A 166 11.15 -0.88 5.40
C ILE A 166 12.45 -1.47 4.85
N GLU A 167 12.35 -2.62 4.24
CA GLU A 167 13.37 -3.11 3.34
C GLU A 167 13.16 -2.50 1.96
N VAL A 168 14.22 -1.97 1.36
CA VAL A 168 14.19 -1.35 0.04
C VAL A 168 15.27 -1.99 -0.83
N ALA A 169 14.89 -2.52 -1.99
CA ALA A 169 15.82 -3.10 -2.96
C ALA A 169 15.50 -2.59 -4.37
N PRO A 170 16.20 -1.56 -4.86
CA PRO A 170 16.08 -1.12 -6.25
C PRO A 170 16.57 -2.21 -7.22
N ARG A 171 15.73 -2.64 -8.17
CA ARG A 171 16.04 -3.78 -9.06
C ARG A 171 16.50 -3.34 -10.44
N SER A 172 15.89 -2.30 -10.99
CA SER A 172 16.18 -1.84 -12.37
C SER A 172 17.07 -0.60 -12.42
N PHE A 173 16.89 0.33 -11.48
CA PHE A 173 17.59 1.63 -11.47
C PHE A 173 18.12 1.94 -10.08
N SER A 174 19.29 2.59 -10.00
CA SER A 174 19.69 3.27 -8.76
C SER A 174 18.82 4.50 -8.57
N VAL A 175 18.35 4.74 -7.34
CA VAL A 175 17.41 5.82 -7.03
C VAL A 175 17.99 6.76 -5.98
N VAL A 176 17.64 8.04 -6.07
CA VAL A 176 17.92 9.02 -5.02
C VAL A 176 16.68 9.16 -4.15
N VAL A 177 16.86 8.95 -2.85
CA VAL A 177 15.83 9.14 -1.83
C VAL A 177 16.34 10.09 -0.76
N LYS A 178 15.42 10.67 0.01
CA LYS A 178 15.74 11.48 1.19
C LYS A 178 14.84 11.12 2.36
N THR A 179 15.13 11.64 3.52
CA THR A 179 14.21 11.60 4.67
C THR A 179 12.81 12.08 4.23
N SER A 180 11.77 11.42 4.67
CA SER A 180 10.37 11.62 4.30
C SER A 180 9.96 11.15 2.90
N THR A 181 10.85 10.63 2.05
CA THR A 181 10.45 9.96 0.80
C THR A 181 9.47 8.82 1.12
N ARG A 182 8.38 8.69 0.34
CA ARG A 182 7.29 7.75 0.57
C ARG A 182 7.31 6.63 -0.47
N LEU A 183 7.71 5.43 -0.06
CA LEU A 183 7.84 4.26 -0.94
C LEU A 183 6.75 3.21 -0.70
N ASN A 184 6.18 3.18 0.51
CA ASN A 184 5.24 2.18 0.94
C ASN A 184 3.98 2.82 1.54
N GLN A 185 2.89 2.09 1.61
CA GLN A 185 1.63 2.50 2.22
C GLN A 185 1.14 1.44 3.19
N LEU A 186 0.49 1.85 4.27
CA LEU A 186 -0.06 0.99 5.30
C LEU A 186 -1.58 1.09 5.32
N ARG A 187 -2.27 -0.06 5.29
CA ARG A 187 -3.71 -0.18 5.42
C ARG A 187 -4.04 -0.84 6.74
N PHE A 188 -5.03 -0.32 7.43
CA PHE A 188 -5.52 -0.87 8.69
C PHE A 188 -6.79 -1.66 8.45
N ARG A 189 -6.91 -2.79 9.13
CA ARG A 189 -8.08 -3.65 9.07
C ARG A 189 -8.56 -3.93 10.48
N ARG A 190 -9.83 -3.67 10.75
CA ARG A 190 -10.48 -4.15 11.95
C ARG A 190 -10.84 -5.63 11.77
N THR A 191 -10.56 -6.44 12.79
CA THR A 191 -10.70 -7.90 12.72
C THR A 191 -11.86 -8.42 13.55
N ARG A 192 -12.48 -7.55 14.39
CA ARG A 192 -13.62 -7.88 15.23
C ARG A 192 -14.82 -6.98 14.88
N GLY A 193 -16.02 -7.50 15.13
CA GLY A 193 -17.29 -6.83 14.86
C GLY A 193 -18.07 -7.47 13.71
N GLU A 194 -19.23 -6.93 13.39
CA GLU A 194 -19.98 -7.34 12.20
C GLU A 194 -19.19 -6.97 10.95
N GLY A 195 -18.79 -7.98 10.19
CA GLY A 195 -17.97 -7.82 9.01
C GLY A 195 -18.79 -7.65 7.75
N ALA A 196 -18.19 -6.97 6.76
CA ALA A 196 -18.62 -7.15 5.39
C ALA A 196 -18.53 -8.65 5.07
N LYS A 197 -19.65 -9.26 4.78
CA LYS A 197 -19.68 -10.66 4.33
C LYS A 197 -18.91 -10.75 3.01
N PRO A 198 -18.17 -11.82 2.78
CA PRO A 198 -17.59 -12.07 1.46
C PRO A 198 -18.69 -11.99 0.40
N ILE A 199 -18.38 -11.41 -0.75
CA ILE A 199 -19.30 -11.35 -1.89
C ILE A 199 -19.74 -12.78 -2.22
N THR A 200 -21.05 -13.02 -2.21
CA THR A 200 -21.63 -14.32 -2.56
C THR A 200 -21.53 -14.59 -4.07
N ALA A 201 -21.63 -15.85 -4.46
CA ALA A 201 -21.58 -16.23 -5.88
C ALA A 201 -22.67 -15.53 -6.73
N PRO A 202 -23.93 -15.37 -6.27
CA PRO A 202 -24.95 -14.61 -7.00
C PRO A 202 -24.62 -13.13 -7.16
N GLU A 203 -24.13 -12.46 -6.10
CA GLU A 203 -23.72 -11.05 -6.13
C GLU A 203 -22.53 -10.86 -7.08
N TRP A 204 -21.53 -11.75 -7.02
CA TRP A 204 -20.40 -11.74 -7.93
C TRP A 204 -20.85 -11.86 -9.39
N LYS A 205 -21.75 -12.80 -9.67
CA LYS A 205 -22.31 -12.99 -11.01
C LYS A 205 -23.06 -11.75 -11.50
N LYS A 206 -23.80 -11.07 -10.62
CA LYS A 206 -24.48 -9.82 -10.93
C LYS A 206 -23.48 -8.70 -11.27
N LEU A 207 -22.45 -8.50 -10.45
CA LEU A 207 -21.41 -7.47 -10.69
C LEU A 207 -20.68 -7.68 -12.03
N LEU A 208 -20.43 -8.93 -12.42
CA LEU A 208 -19.85 -9.25 -13.73
C LEU A 208 -20.84 -8.98 -14.88
N ALA A 209 -22.12 -9.30 -14.69
CA ALA A 209 -23.14 -9.09 -15.72
C ALA A 209 -23.44 -7.59 -15.94
N ASP A 210 -23.41 -6.79 -14.88
CA ASP A 210 -23.65 -5.35 -14.93
C ASP A 210 -22.48 -4.56 -15.55
N GLY A 211 -21.38 -5.23 -15.95
CA GLY A 211 -20.21 -4.61 -16.57
C GLY A 211 -19.40 -3.67 -15.64
N GLN A 212 -19.69 -3.69 -14.34
CA GLN A 212 -19.08 -2.78 -13.38
C GLN A 212 -17.62 -3.12 -13.04
N ILE A 213 -17.20 -4.36 -13.30
CA ILE A 213 -15.88 -4.88 -12.92
C ILE A 213 -15.02 -5.18 -14.16
N VAL A 214 -15.65 -5.68 -15.23
CA VAL A 214 -14.99 -6.08 -16.47
C VAL A 214 -15.72 -5.44 -17.62
N ASP A 215 -15.01 -4.80 -18.53
CA ASP A 215 -15.59 -4.29 -19.76
C ASP A 215 -16.07 -5.46 -20.63
N SER A 216 -17.36 -5.51 -20.91
CA SER A 216 -17.97 -6.56 -21.72
C SER A 216 -17.53 -6.54 -23.19
N SER A 217 -16.91 -5.45 -23.64
CA SER A 217 -16.33 -5.31 -24.98
C SER A 217 -14.95 -6.02 -25.11
N ASP A 218 -14.35 -6.42 -24.02
CA ASP A 218 -13.07 -7.12 -24.04
C ASP A 218 -13.29 -8.61 -24.35
N HIS A 219 -13.17 -8.94 -25.62
CA HIS A 219 -13.46 -10.27 -26.21
C HIS A 219 -12.59 -11.43 -25.68
N GLY A 220 -11.65 -11.15 -24.75
CA GLY A 220 -10.74 -12.15 -24.20
C GLY A 220 -11.15 -12.76 -22.85
N THR A 221 -12.07 -12.15 -22.13
CA THR A 221 -12.40 -12.59 -20.78
C THR A 221 -13.58 -13.55 -20.78
N ASN A 222 -13.29 -14.85 -20.71
CA ASN A 222 -14.33 -15.87 -20.52
C ASN A 222 -14.90 -15.77 -19.09
N THR A 223 -15.92 -14.93 -18.91
CA THR A 223 -16.56 -14.67 -17.61
C THR A 223 -17.15 -15.93 -16.95
N ARG A 224 -17.34 -17.02 -17.72
CA ARG A 224 -17.88 -18.28 -17.21
C ARG A 224 -16.91 -19.05 -16.31
N SER A 225 -15.60 -18.79 -16.43
CA SER A 225 -14.57 -19.47 -15.64
C SER A 225 -14.06 -18.66 -14.44
N ILE A 226 -14.58 -17.44 -14.23
CA ILE A 226 -14.15 -16.57 -13.12
C ILE A 226 -14.73 -17.13 -11.81
N LYS A 227 -13.83 -17.58 -10.92
CA LYS A 227 -14.21 -18.04 -9.58
C LYS A 227 -14.68 -16.86 -8.74
N THR A 228 -15.65 -17.09 -7.86
CA THR A 228 -16.15 -16.07 -6.92
C THR A 228 -15.01 -15.44 -6.15
N GLY A 229 -14.94 -14.10 -6.19
CA GLY A 229 -13.92 -13.33 -5.48
C GLY A 229 -12.54 -13.30 -6.15
N VAL A 230 -12.37 -13.92 -7.32
CA VAL A 230 -11.12 -13.91 -8.08
C VAL A 230 -11.33 -13.19 -9.40
N LEU A 231 -10.60 -12.10 -9.64
CA LEU A 231 -10.60 -11.38 -10.91
C LEU A 231 -9.27 -11.65 -11.63
N PRO A 232 -9.29 -12.41 -12.73
CA PRO A 232 -8.09 -12.64 -13.53
C PRO A 232 -7.77 -11.40 -14.38
N PHE A 233 -6.49 -11.05 -14.46
CA PHE A 233 -5.98 -10.06 -15.38
C PHE A 233 -5.11 -10.74 -16.42
N THR A 234 -5.25 -10.34 -17.68
CA THR A 234 -4.41 -10.79 -18.79
C THR A 234 -3.42 -9.72 -19.18
N VAL A 235 -2.29 -10.15 -19.73
CA VAL A 235 -1.27 -9.24 -20.29
C VAL A 235 -1.33 -9.35 -21.81
N ASP A 236 -1.46 -8.20 -22.48
CA ASP A 236 -1.42 -8.13 -23.94
C ASP A 236 0.03 -8.29 -24.42
N LEU A 237 0.34 -9.47 -24.94
CA LEU A 237 1.65 -9.80 -25.50
C LEU A 237 1.68 -9.70 -27.04
N VAL A 238 0.57 -9.29 -27.65
CA VAL A 238 0.44 -9.17 -29.11
C VAL A 238 0.56 -7.71 -29.55
N GLY A 239 0.26 -6.75 -28.62
CA GLY A 239 0.28 -5.34 -28.94
C GLY A 239 -0.93 -4.94 -29.79
N SER A 240 -2.14 -5.31 -29.35
CA SER A 240 -3.41 -4.92 -29.98
C SER A 240 -3.64 -3.41 -29.94
N GLY A 241 -2.71 -2.67 -29.39
CA GLY A 241 -2.89 -1.31 -28.99
C GLY A 241 -2.54 -0.25 -29.99
N LYS A 242 -2.89 0.92 -29.57
CA LYS A 242 -2.83 2.21 -30.26
C LYS A 242 -1.40 2.74 -30.51
N VAL A 243 -0.36 2.02 -30.10
CA VAL A 243 1.04 2.47 -30.10
C VAL A 243 1.94 1.46 -30.83
N GLY A 244 1.74 1.28 -32.13
CA GLY A 244 2.72 0.69 -33.04
C GLY A 244 3.29 -0.68 -32.63
N ASN A 245 2.46 -1.67 -32.25
CA ASN A 245 2.90 -3.02 -31.87
C ASN A 245 3.85 -3.10 -30.65
N ILE A 246 3.90 -2.07 -29.80
CA ILE A 246 4.65 -2.14 -28.55
C ILE A 246 3.91 -3.04 -27.57
N ILE A 247 4.58 -4.09 -27.10
CA ILE A 247 4.04 -5.07 -26.15
C ILE A 247 4.57 -4.85 -24.72
N GLY A 248 5.55 -3.98 -24.57
CA GLY A 248 6.13 -3.66 -23.26
C GLY A 248 7.35 -2.76 -23.36
N TYR A 249 7.98 -2.57 -22.22
CA TYR A 249 9.20 -1.78 -22.11
C TYR A 249 10.23 -2.54 -21.27
N ARG A 250 11.48 -2.45 -21.64
CA ARG A 250 12.61 -2.98 -20.89
C ARG A 250 13.46 -1.86 -20.32
N ALA A 251 13.88 -2.00 -19.08
CA ALA A 251 14.81 -1.04 -18.46
C ALA A 251 16.17 -1.05 -19.19
N LYS A 252 16.68 0.13 -19.50
CA LYS A 252 18.02 0.26 -20.09
C LYS A 252 19.09 -0.15 -19.09
N LYS A 253 20.11 -0.90 -19.56
CA LYS A 253 21.21 -1.40 -18.70
C LYS A 253 22.02 -0.28 -18.05
N HIS A 254 22.23 0.83 -18.75
CA HIS A 254 23.06 1.95 -18.35
C HIS A 254 22.26 3.25 -18.23
N ALA A 255 21.13 3.19 -17.54
CA ALA A 255 20.31 4.37 -17.27
C ALA A 255 20.95 5.24 -16.17
N LYS A 256 20.64 6.55 -16.22
CA LYS A 256 20.95 7.48 -15.15
C LYS A 256 20.22 7.11 -13.86
N ARG A 257 20.64 7.67 -12.73
CA ARG A 257 19.92 7.56 -11.45
C ARG A 257 18.58 8.30 -11.55
N ILE A 258 17.55 7.78 -10.90
CA ILE A 258 16.24 8.41 -10.81
C ILE A 258 16.14 9.11 -9.45
N ASP A 259 16.01 10.42 -9.46
CA ASP A 259 15.67 11.19 -8.27
C ASP A 259 14.15 11.13 -8.07
N LEU A 260 13.69 10.53 -6.98
CA LEU A 260 12.26 10.30 -6.74
C LEU A 260 11.47 11.56 -6.42
N GLU A 261 12.13 12.69 -6.17
CA GLU A 261 11.49 13.99 -6.00
C GLU A 261 11.21 14.70 -7.33
N LYS A 262 11.91 14.30 -8.39
CA LYS A 262 11.72 14.87 -9.73
C LYS A 262 10.60 14.14 -10.48
N ARG A 263 9.85 14.88 -11.32
CA ARG A 263 8.66 14.37 -12.03
C ARG A 263 8.77 14.40 -13.55
N ASP A 264 9.69 15.15 -14.10
CA ASP A 264 9.80 15.55 -15.52
C ASP A 264 10.90 14.80 -16.27
N TYR A 265 11.02 13.51 -15.97
CA TYR A 265 11.89 12.62 -16.75
C TYR A 265 11.22 12.19 -18.05
N ASP A 266 11.99 12.19 -19.15
CA ASP A 266 11.58 11.48 -20.35
C ASP A 266 11.67 9.95 -20.08
N PRO A 267 10.56 9.21 -20.18
CA PRO A 267 10.58 7.76 -19.99
C PRO A 267 11.57 7.05 -20.93
N LEU A 268 11.80 7.59 -22.12
CA LEU A 268 12.72 7.01 -23.11
C LEU A 268 14.19 7.12 -22.71
N ASP A 269 14.54 7.95 -21.74
CA ASP A 269 15.89 7.95 -21.16
C ASP A 269 16.18 6.66 -20.35
N PHE A 270 15.14 6.01 -19.83
CA PHE A 270 15.23 4.89 -18.90
C PHE A 270 14.73 3.57 -19.49
N TRP A 271 13.79 3.64 -20.42
CA TRP A 271 13.09 2.48 -20.97
C TRP A 271 13.27 2.39 -22.47
N GLU A 272 13.42 1.20 -22.97
CA GLU A 272 13.39 0.86 -24.40
C GLU A 272 12.13 0.06 -24.72
N PRO A 273 11.41 0.39 -25.80
CA PRO A 273 10.21 -0.33 -26.18
C PRO A 273 10.56 -1.74 -26.69
N ILE A 274 9.70 -2.68 -26.38
CA ILE A 274 9.72 -4.05 -26.92
C ILE A 274 8.58 -4.15 -27.92
N PHE A 275 8.92 -4.50 -29.15
CA PHE A 275 7.96 -4.67 -30.23
C PHE A 275 7.57 -6.14 -30.39
N PHE A 276 6.31 -6.37 -30.78
CA PHE A 276 5.88 -7.69 -31.19
C PHE A 276 6.60 -8.13 -32.44
N THR A 277 7.29 -9.25 -32.38
CA THR A 277 7.89 -9.90 -33.53
C THR A 277 7.19 -11.24 -33.74
N LYS A 278 6.51 -11.39 -34.88
CA LYS A 278 5.93 -12.67 -35.27
C LYS A 278 7.08 -13.59 -35.68
N HIS A 279 7.48 -14.53 -34.82
CA HIS A 279 8.36 -15.60 -35.23
C HIS A 279 7.58 -16.49 -36.21
N VAL A 280 7.96 -16.44 -37.47
CA VAL A 280 7.55 -17.45 -38.46
C VAL A 280 8.44 -18.66 -38.20
N HIS A 281 7.88 -19.69 -37.60
CA HIS A 281 8.49 -21.02 -37.51
C HIS A 281 8.23 -21.81 -38.80
#